data_1c66e32c6c0e4ddb5adbd7801a07315e
#
_entry.id   1c66e32c6c0e4ddb5adbd7801a07315e
#
_cell.length_a   1.000
_cell.length_b   1.000
_cell.length_c   1.000
_cell.angle_alpha   90.00
_cell.angle_beta   90.00
_cell.angle_gamma   90.00
#
_symmetry.space_group_name_H-M   'P 1'
#
loop_
_entity.id
_entity.type
_entity.pdbx_description
1 polymer ?
#
loop_
_entity_poly.entity_id
_entity_poly.type
_entity_poly.pdbx_seq_one_letter_code
_entity_poly.pdbx_strand_id
1 'polypeptide(L)'
;MTKLFLFLALACLVVAPMAEEIMLSRDAETGLTIVADNLRDRSNASLTLQCNIRSFFVEEVENEYGRFTKVEVPGWVSANKVGEADIPVLNKIVEVPFGGAVHAQVVSNDRAESACEEYGIYSAIYPAQESVRKDQVATFAYNEEAYKESYSRADIVTVEEIGIMRGARLVLLTVAPIQYNAADQMLTVNNNVEIELTVDDVDWTTTEINKEQYASSYFYAASESILTAESLKVTPRADANYLMIADPMFKSSAKLAEFVAWKKQLGFNVKLVYTDETGATNDTLLAYIKAQYKEFKPTFALLIGDHGQIPGWYKQFYTDLYYFTVDGTDYIPDIMYGRFSANNEAELIPQIEKTMAYEKRQFADPAYLNRFALVAGWDANWAKKRGYPQIRYAIREYFKAPEYVAAEHGVNVFLSAGSQQNVNTIFNLVNKGVGFYNYTAHGDKTMFYDPKFTNDTVDQLTNKNMYPVVLGNCCLTGSYQIDTCFGEKWLRAKDKGAVCFIGGSSYTYWDEDLWFGVGACTITSAINNGEAPAKAETGDGAYEAAVNGMYNNCNDAVIYAGNLAVQATNSSRKEYYWKVYHLFGDPSVKPAWAHK
;
A
#
# COMPACT_ATOMS: atom_id res chain seq x y z
N MET A 1 -69.75 -5.05 -18.12
CA MET A 1 -68.76 -6.18 -18.24
C MET A 1 -67.42 -5.62 -18.51
N THR A 2 -66.70 -5.39 -17.45
CA THR A 2 -65.30 -4.81 -17.48
C THR A 2 -64.35 -5.96 -17.31
N LYS A 3 -63.53 -6.26 -18.33
CA LYS A 3 -62.48 -7.31 -18.27
C LYS A 3 -61.26 -6.74 -17.61
N LEU A 4 -60.93 -7.27 -16.42
CA LEU A 4 -59.72 -7.02 -15.70
C LEU A 4 -58.60 -7.88 -16.32
N PHE A 5 -57.60 -7.27 -16.96
CA PHE A 5 -56.38 -7.96 -17.40
C PHE A 5 -55.38 -7.97 -16.24
N LEU A 6 -55.16 -9.16 -15.70
CA LEU A 6 -54.12 -9.42 -14.70
C LEU A 6 -52.77 -9.60 -15.45
N PHE A 7 -51.86 -8.64 -15.38
CA PHE A 7 -50.49 -8.81 -15.83
C PHE A 7 -49.72 -9.54 -14.71
N LEU A 8 -49.42 -10.80 -14.92
CA LEU A 8 -48.43 -11.53 -14.11
C LEU A 8 -47.03 -11.05 -14.56
N ALA A 9 -46.39 -10.21 -13.78
CA ALA A 9 -44.97 -9.91 -13.93
C ALA A 9 -44.20 -11.12 -13.41
N LEU A 10 -43.66 -11.92 -14.33
CA LEU A 10 -42.68 -12.97 -14.01
C LEU A 10 -41.39 -12.26 -13.64
N ALA A 11 -41.14 -12.09 -12.35
CA ALA A 11 -39.81 -11.68 -11.85
C ALA A 11 -38.89 -12.87 -12.06
N CYS A 12 -38.10 -12.86 -13.14
CA CYS A 12 -36.93 -13.71 -13.23
C CYS A 12 -35.97 -13.24 -12.11
N LEU A 13 -35.92 -13.98 -11.03
CA LEU A 13 -34.78 -13.94 -10.11
C LEU A 13 -33.57 -14.40 -10.92
N VAL A 14 -32.76 -13.47 -11.37
CA VAL A 14 -31.41 -13.76 -11.81
C VAL A 14 -30.65 -14.11 -10.53
N VAL A 15 -30.57 -15.40 -10.21
CA VAL A 15 -29.64 -15.90 -9.19
C VAL A 15 -28.27 -15.69 -9.84
N ALA A 16 -27.49 -14.76 -9.31
CA ALA A 16 -26.09 -14.64 -9.69
C ALA A 16 -25.45 -16.02 -9.45
N PRO A 17 -24.68 -16.57 -10.38
CA PRO A 17 -23.97 -17.82 -10.15
C PRO A 17 -23.09 -17.62 -8.90
N MET A 18 -23.26 -18.49 -7.92
CA MET A 18 -22.37 -18.53 -6.76
C MET A 18 -21.08 -19.24 -7.18
N ALA A 19 -19.94 -18.70 -6.79
CA ALA A 19 -18.67 -19.37 -6.98
C ALA A 19 -18.71 -20.76 -6.34
N GLU A 20 -18.32 -21.79 -7.10
CA GLU A 20 -18.23 -23.15 -6.62
C GLU A 20 -16.85 -23.41 -6.01
N GLU A 21 -16.80 -23.98 -4.81
CA GLU A 21 -15.56 -24.35 -4.15
C GLU A 21 -15.10 -25.75 -4.60
N ILE A 22 -13.92 -25.82 -5.17
CA ILE A 22 -13.27 -27.06 -5.58
C ILE A 22 -12.23 -27.45 -4.52
N MET A 23 -12.55 -28.47 -3.73
CA MET A 23 -11.70 -28.94 -2.63
C MET A 23 -10.56 -29.82 -3.16
N LEU A 24 -9.32 -29.45 -2.88
CA LEU A 24 -8.11 -30.19 -3.25
C LEU A 24 -7.55 -31.02 -2.09
N SER A 25 -7.55 -30.45 -0.88
CA SER A 25 -7.07 -31.11 0.33
C SER A 25 -7.89 -30.67 1.53
N ARG A 26 -8.30 -31.62 2.39
CA ARG A 26 -9.03 -31.32 3.62
C ARG A 26 -8.13 -30.92 4.78
N ASP A 27 -6.91 -31.42 4.77
CA ASP A 27 -5.96 -31.30 5.88
C ASP A 27 -4.91 -30.19 5.67
N ALA A 28 -4.82 -29.63 4.46
CA ALA A 28 -3.90 -28.54 4.15
C ALA A 28 -4.52 -27.18 4.43
N GLU A 29 -3.69 -26.24 4.89
CA GLU A 29 -4.01 -24.82 4.90
C GLU A 29 -3.41 -24.17 3.66
N THR A 30 -4.18 -23.28 3.00
CA THR A 30 -3.70 -22.53 1.83
C THR A 30 -2.63 -21.54 2.25
N GLY A 31 -1.48 -21.54 1.58
CA GLY A 31 -0.43 -20.55 1.81
C GLY A 31 0.98 -21.12 1.75
N LEU A 32 1.93 -20.29 2.19
CA LEU A 32 3.37 -20.58 2.21
C LEU A 32 3.89 -20.55 3.65
N THR A 33 4.62 -21.60 4.03
CA THR A 33 5.25 -21.71 5.36
C THR A 33 6.72 -22.07 5.26
N ILE A 34 7.53 -21.63 6.23
CA ILE A 34 8.93 -22.08 6.38
C ILE A 34 8.92 -23.44 7.07
N VAL A 35 9.55 -24.43 6.43
CA VAL A 35 9.69 -25.80 6.95
C VAL A 35 11.07 -25.99 7.58
N ALA A 36 12.12 -25.46 6.92
CA ALA A 36 13.47 -25.52 7.45
C ALA A 36 14.25 -24.25 7.11
N ASP A 37 15.05 -23.78 8.07
CA ASP A 37 15.96 -22.64 7.94
C ASP A 37 17.40 -23.14 8.11
N ASN A 38 18.04 -23.39 6.99
CA ASN A 38 19.43 -23.82 6.88
C ASN A 38 20.33 -22.73 6.27
N LEU A 39 19.90 -21.47 6.27
CA LEU A 39 20.65 -20.38 5.65
C LEU A 39 22.06 -20.20 6.23
N ARG A 40 22.28 -20.60 7.49
CA ARG A 40 23.59 -20.56 8.13
C ARG A 40 24.46 -21.80 7.89
N ASP A 41 23.98 -22.80 7.16
CA ASP A 41 24.81 -23.92 6.75
C ASP A 41 25.79 -23.47 5.65
N ARG A 42 27.08 -23.47 5.99
CA ARG A 42 28.14 -23.05 5.07
C ARG A 42 28.31 -23.96 3.86
N SER A 43 27.79 -25.18 3.95
CA SER A 43 27.91 -26.16 2.86
C SER A 43 26.72 -26.06 1.87
N ASN A 44 25.57 -25.64 2.34
CA ASN A 44 24.33 -25.50 1.56
C ASN A 44 23.36 -24.54 2.23
N ALA A 45 23.60 -23.23 2.07
CA ALA A 45 22.72 -22.20 2.64
C ALA A 45 21.37 -22.21 1.93
N SER A 46 20.34 -22.74 2.60
CA SER A 46 19.02 -22.90 2.00
C SER A 46 17.87 -22.59 2.97
N LEU A 47 16.74 -22.18 2.41
CA LEU A 47 15.46 -22.02 3.08
C LEU A 47 14.46 -22.95 2.41
N THR A 48 13.92 -23.92 3.18
CA THR A 48 12.88 -24.81 2.67
C THR A 48 11.50 -24.28 3.00
N LEU A 49 10.68 -24.12 1.98
CA LEU A 49 9.32 -23.59 2.06
C LEU A 49 8.32 -24.65 1.60
N GLN A 50 7.14 -24.65 2.19
CA GLN A 50 6.02 -25.49 1.79
C GLN A 50 4.86 -24.62 1.32
N CYS A 51 4.37 -24.86 0.10
CA CYS A 51 3.19 -24.22 -0.43
C CYS A 51 2.06 -25.22 -0.62
N ASN A 52 0.88 -24.88 -0.10
CA ASN A 52 -0.32 -25.69 -0.20
C ASN A 52 -1.52 -24.90 -0.71
N ILE A 53 -2.45 -25.58 -1.38
CA ILE A 53 -3.78 -25.09 -1.72
C ILE A 53 -4.80 -26.05 -1.12
N ARG A 54 -5.67 -25.53 -0.25
CA ARG A 54 -6.79 -26.30 0.29
C ARG A 54 -7.90 -26.44 -0.74
N SER A 55 -8.30 -25.32 -1.33
CA SER A 55 -9.36 -25.22 -2.33
C SER A 55 -9.13 -24.02 -3.24
N PHE A 56 -9.79 -24.02 -4.37
CA PHE A 56 -9.96 -22.85 -5.22
C PHE A 56 -11.44 -22.70 -5.60
N PHE A 57 -11.81 -21.52 -6.09
CA PHE A 57 -13.17 -21.21 -6.48
C PHE A 57 -13.26 -21.05 -7.99
N VAL A 58 -14.35 -21.51 -8.57
CA VAL A 58 -14.68 -21.32 -9.98
C VAL A 58 -16.01 -20.60 -10.10
N GLU A 59 -16.08 -19.63 -11.01
CA GLU A 59 -17.28 -18.86 -11.27
C GLU A 59 -17.44 -18.63 -12.77
N GLU A 60 -18.60 -19.02 -13.34
CA GLU A 60 -18.93 -18.71 -14.72
C GLU A 60 -19.32 -17.23 -14.85
N VAL A 61 -18.70 -16.51 -15.77
CA VAL A 61 -18.99 -15.10 -16.07
C VAL A 61 -19.25 -14.92 -17.55
N GLU A 62 -20.20 -14.06 -17.90
CA GLU A 62 -20.54 -13.74 -19.29
C GLU A 62 -20.41 -12.25 -19.56
N ASN A 63 -19.80 -11.88 -20.68
CA ASN A 63 -19.72 -10.52 -21.15
C ASN A 63 -19.94 -10.46 -22.67
N GLU A 64 -19.78 -9.30 -23.28
CA GLU A 64 -19.97 -9.11 -24.73
C GLU A 64 -18.98 -9.91 -25.60
N TYR A 65 -17.88 -10.43 -25.04
CA TYR A 65 -16.87 -11.25 -25.73
C TYR A 65 -17.11 -12.75 -25.57
N GLY A 66 -18.05 -13.16 -24.71
CA GLY A 66 -18.41 -14.56 -24.52
C GLY A 66 -18.50 -15.00 -23.07
N ARG A 67 -18.48 -16.33 -22.87
CA ARG A 67 -18.45 -16.97 -21.56
C ARG A 67 -17.03 -17.32 -21.18
N PHE A 68 -16.72 -17.08 -19.92
CA PHE A 68 -15.43 -17.39 -19.32
C PHE A 68 -15.65 -17.98 -17.92
N THR A 69 -14.66 -18.71 -17.44
CA THR A 69 -14.61 -19.17 -16.05
C THR A 69 -13.52 -18.41 -15.32
N LYS A 70 -13.84 -17.78 -14.20
CA LYS A 70 -12.85 -17.28 -13.25
C LYS A 70 -12.36 -18.39 -12.35
N VAL A 71 -11.08 -18.38 -12.06
CA VAL A 71 -10.43 -19.29 -11.10
C VAL A 71 -9.77 -18.42 -10.03
N GLU A 72 -10.18 -18.59 -8.78
CA GLU A 72 -9.75 -17.74 -7.68
C GLU A 72 -9.25 -18.60 -6.50
N VAL A 73 -8.10 -18.24 -5.92
CA VAL A 73 -7.62 -18.76 -4.64
C VAL A 73 -7.59 -17.61 -3.65
N PRO A 74 -8.36 -17.67 -2.56
CA PRO A 74 -8.40 -16.60 -1.57
C PRO A 74 -7.01 -16.24 -1.05
N GLY A 75 -6.69 -14.94 -1.01
CA GLY A 75 -5.40 -14.44 -0.54
C GLY A 75 -4.25 -14.49 -1.57
N TRP A 76 -4.51 -15.00 -2.76
CA TRP A 76 -3.52 -15.02 -3.84
C TRP A 76 -3.71 -13.80 -4.76
N VAL A 77 -2.94 -13.69 -5.81
CA VAL A 77 -3.02 -12.58 -6.76
C VAL A 77 -3.10 -13.11 -8.20
N SER A 78 -3.48 -12.27 -9.13
CA SER A 78 -3.45 -12.56 -10.56
C SER A 78 -2.01 -12.76 -11.05
N ALA A 79 -1.78 -13.69 -11.97
CA ALA A 79 -0.52 -13.78 -12.70
C ALA A 79 -0.26 -12.55 -13.59
N ASN A 80 -1.30 -11.76 -13.87
CA ASN A 80 -1.31 -10.46 -14.54
C ASN A 80 -0.61 -10.42 -15.91
N LYS A 81 -0.76 -11.48 -16.69
CA LYS A 81 -0.43 -11.44 -18.10
C LYS A 81 -1.67 -10.98 -18.87
N VAL A 82 -1.76 -9.69 -19.11
CA VAL A 82 -2.92 -9.03 -19.70
C VAL A 82 -3.37 -9.70 -20.99
N GLY A 83 -4.64 -10.11 -21.04
CA GLY A 83 -5.25 -10.81 -22.16
C GLY A 83 -5.05 -12.32 -22.18
N GLU A 84 -4.14 -12.88 -21.36
CA GLU A 84 -3.97 -14.33 -21.17
C GLU A 84 -4.83 -14.83 -20.03
N ALA A 85 -5.00 -16.15 -19.89
CA ALA A 85 -5.78 -16.77 -18.82
C ALA A 85 -5.31 -16.30 -17.44
N ASP A 86 -6.24 -15.78 -16.64
CA ASP A 86 -5.96 -15.27 -15.30
C ASP A 86 -5.91 -16.42 -14.29
N ILE A 87 -4.71 -16.95 -14.09
CA ILE A 87 -4.44 -18.04 -13.15
C ILE A 87 -3.90 -17.44 -11.86
N PRO A 88 -4.49 -17.78 -10.69
CA PRO A 88 -4.00 -17.28 -9.41
C PRO A 88 -2.60 -17.80 -9.09
N VAL A 89 -1.77 -16.92 -8.53
CA VAL A 89 -0.43 -17.22 -8.05
C VAL A 89 -0.25 -16.70 -6.63
N LEU A 90 0.61 -17.37 -5.87
CA LEU A 90 1.02 -16.87 -4.57
C LEU A 90 2.32 -16.07 -4.71
N ASN A 91 2.26 -14.81 -4.36
CA ASN A 91 3.42 -13.94 -4.24
C ASN A 91 3.78 -13.73 -2.78
N LYS A 92 5.07 -13.83 -2.46
CA LYS A 92 5.58 -13.50 -1.13
C LYS A 92 6.91 -12.75 -1.24
N ILE A 93 6.99 -11.61 -0.59
CA ILE A 93 8.28 -10.94 -0.40
C ILE A 93 9.03 -11.71 0.68
N VAL A 94 10.26 -12.13 0.38
CA VAL A 94 11.11 -12.93 1.27
C VAL A 94 12.41 -12.16 1.51
N GLU A 95 12.82 -12.06 2.77
CA GLU A 95 14.14 -11.56 3.11
C GLU A 95 15.17 -12.67 2.95
N VAL A 96 16.28 -12.35 2.28
CA VAL A 96 17.39 -13.28 2.05
C VAL A 96 18.72 -12.66 2.51
N PRO A 97 19.74 -13.47 2.85
CA PRO A 97 21.07 -12.93 3.16
C PRO A 97 21.70 -12.28 1.93
N PHE A 98 22.66 -11.40 2.15
CA PHE A 98 23.52 -10.89 1.09
C PHE A 98 24.39 -12.02 0.52
N GLY A 99 24.71 -11.94 -0.77
CA GLY A 99 25.46 -12.97 -1.50
C GLY A 99 25.32 -12.81 -3.01
N GLY A 100 25.55 -13.90 -3.73
CA GLY A 100 25.37 -13.99 -5.18
C GLY A 100 23.91 -14.10 -5.61
N ALA A 101 23.65 -14.86 -6.66
CA ALA A 101 22.30 -15.05 -7.19
C ALA A 101 21.40 -15.83 -6.21
N VAL A 102 20.11 -15.53 -6.25
CA VAL A 102 19.08 -16.26 -5.51
C VAL A 102 18.37 -17.21 -6.46
N HIS A 103 18.24 -18.46 -6.07
CA HIS A 103 17.58 -19.51 -6.85
C HIS A 103 16.41 -20.08 -6.07
N ALA A 104 15.35 -20.45 -6.77
CA ALA A 104 14.24 -21.21 -6.21
C ALA A 104 13.93 -22.40 -7.10
N GLN A 105 13.79 -23.58 -6.51
CA GLN A 105 13.46 -24.82 -7.22
C GLN A 105 12.42 -25.64 -6.46
N VAL A 106 11.60 -26.37 -7.21
CA VAL A 106 10.69 -27.36 -6.64
C VAL A 106 11.48 -28.62 -6.33
N VAL A 107 11.47 -29.05 -5.08
CA VAL A 107 12.11 -30.28 -4.60
C VAL A 107 11.15 -31.46 -4.77
N SER A 108 9.90 -31.25 -4.36
CA SER A 108 8.83 -32.23 -4.48
C SER A 108 7.46 -31.57 -4.59
N ASN A 109 6.49 -32.26 -5.19
CA ASN A 109 5.10 -31.84 -5.25
C ASN A 109 4.17 -33.00 -5.56
N ASP A 110 2.93 -32.90 -5.15
CA ASP A 110 1.85 -33.77 -5.57
C ASP A 110 1.19 -33.17 -6.81
N ARG A 111 1.43 -33.78 -7.99
CA ARG A 111 0.90 -33.31 -9.27
C ARG A 111 -0.33 -34.11 -9.69
N ALA A 112 -1.42 -33.42 -9.95
CA ALA A 112 -2.63 -33.95 -10.56
C ALA A 112 -2.93 -33.19 -11.86
N GLU A 113 -3.23 -33.91 -12.93
CA GLU A 113 -3.61 -33.34 -14.23
C GLU A 113 -4.94 -33.97 -14.66
N SER A 114 -5.94 -33.13 -14.91
CA SER A 114 -7.30 -33.55 -15.28
C SER A 114 -7.92 -32.58 -16.30
N ALA A 115 -8.97 -33.06 -16.97
CA ALA A 115 -9.76 -32.18 -17.82
C ALA A 115 -10.38 -31.04 -17.00
N CYS A 116 -10.44 -29.86 -17.56
CA CYS A 116 -11.01 -28.67 -16.92
C CYS A 116 -12.42 -28.89 -16.40
N GLU A 117 -13.24 -29.69 -17.13
CA GLU A 117 -14.60 -30.04 -16.73
C GLU A 117 -14.69 -30.80 -15.39
N GLU A 118 -13.65 -31.55 -15.01
CA GLU A 118 -13.60 -32.22 -13.71
C GLU A 118 -13.50 -31.26 -12.54
N TYR A 119 -13.06 -30.01 -12.83
CA TYR A 119 -12.98 -28.90 -11.87
C TYR A 119 -14.11 -27.89 -12.07
N GLY A 120 -15.20 -28.23 -12.82
CA GLY A 120 -16.30 -27.30 -13.06
C GLY A 120 -15.97 -26.16 -14.03
N ILE A 121 -14.87 -26.26 -14.79
CA ILE A 121 -14.43 -25.26 -15.76
C ILE A 121 -14.91 -25.70 -17.15
N TYR A 122 -16.02 -25.11 -17.63
CA TYR A 122 -16.68 -25.47 -18.89
C TYR A 122 -16.46 -24.46 -20.02
N SER A 123 -15.78 -23.35 -19.73
CA SER A 123 -15.42 -22.29 -20.67
C SER A 123 -13.98 -21.86 -20.51
N ALA A 124 -13.46 -21.08 -21.45
CA ALA A 124 -12.10 -20.55 -21.34
C ALA A 124 -11.92 -19.77 -20.02
N ILE A 125 -10.74 -19.87 -19.40
CA ILE A 125 -10.47 -19.11 -18.18
C ILE A 125 -10.45 -17.62 -18.52
N TYR A 126 -11.07 -16.81 -17.65
CA TYR A 126 -11.19 -15.35 -17.82
C TYR A 126 -9.82 -14.72 -18.01
N PRO A 127 -9.63 -13.82 -19.00
CA PRO A 127 -8.34 -13.20 -19.22
C PRO A 127 -8.02 -12.16 -18.15
N ALA A 128 -6.75 -12.11 -17.74
CA ALA A 128 -6.23 -11.07 -16.87
C ALA A 128 -6.43 -9.69 -17.51
N GLN A 129 -6.90 -8.74 -16.73
CA GLN A 129 -7.20 -7.38 -17.16
C GLN A 129 -6.15 -6.40 -16.61
N GLU A 130 -5.83 -5.36 -17.38
CA GLU A 130 -4.97 -4.29 -16.89
C GLU A 130 -5.73 -3.45 -15.85
N SER A 131 -5.01 -3.05 -14.79
CA SER A 131 -5.55 -2.08 -13.83
C SER A 131 -5.81 -0.73 -14.50
N VAL A 132 -6.94 -0.13 -14.17
CA VAL A 132 -7.44 1.07 -14.84
C VAL A 132 -7.07 2.32 -14.07
N ARG A 133 -6.43 3.26 -14.75
CA ARG A 133 -6.17 4.59 -14.20
C ARG A 133 -7.49 5.32 -13.95
N LYS A 134 -7.59 6.02 -12.81
CA LYS A 134 -8.87 6.60 -12.33
C LYS A 134 -9.51 7.64 -13.26
N ASP A 135 -8.76 8.19 -14.20
CA ASP A 135 -9.27 9.11 -15.22
C ASP A 135 -9.53 8.45 -16.59
N GLN A 136 -9.46 7.12 -16.66
CA GLN A 136 -9.60 6.36 -17.90
C GLN A 136 -10.78 5.38 -17.86
N VAL A 137 -11.20 4.94 -19.02
CA VAL A 137 -12.21 3.91 -19.20
C VAL A 137 -11.53 2.55 -19.40
N ALA A 138 -12.03 1.51 -18.75
CA ALA A 138 -11.55 0.15 -18.93
C ALA A 138 -11.78 -0.33 -20.38
N THR A 139 -10.79 -1.02 -20.92
CA THR A 139 -10.89 -1.73 -22.20
C THR A 139 -10.65 -3.21 -21.94
N PHE A 140 -11.54 -4.07 -22.40
CA PHE A 140 -11.39 -5.51 -22.23
C PHE A 140 -10.23 -6.04 -23.06
N ALA A 141 -9.29 -6.69 -22.41
CA ALA A 141 -8.14 -7.31 -23.03
C ALA A 141 -8.39 -8.81 -23.19
N TYR A 142 -8.23 -9.33 -24.42
CA TYR A 142 -8.35 -10.74 -24.75
C TYR A 142 -7.39 -11.11 -25.87
N ASN A 143 -6.41 -11.97 -25.58
CA ASN A 143 -5.44 -12.46 -26.54
C ASN A 143 -5.85 -13.87 -27.02
N GLU A 144 -6.65 -13.95 -28.09
CA GLU A 144 -7.16 -15.21 -28.63
C GLU A 144 -6.03 -16.21 -29.01
N GLU A 145 -4.86 -15.75 -29.41
CA GLU A 145 -3.75 -16.63 -29.79
C GLU A 145 -3.19 -17.39 -28.57
N ALA A 146 -3.15 -16.73 -27.40
CA ALA A 146 -2.70 -17.37 -26.16
C ALA A 146 -3.60 -18.55 -25.74
N TYR A 147 -4.87 -18.54 -26.16
CA TYR A 147 -5.80 -19.64 -25.86
C TYR A 147 -5.74 -20.80 -26.87
N LYS A 148 -4.91 -20.68 -27.91
CA LYS A 148 -4.64 -21.75 -28.88
C LYS A 148 -3.36 -22.50 -28.56
N GLU A 149 -2.55 -21.97 -27.65
CA GLU A 149 -1.28 -22.59 -27.25
C GLU A 149 -1.48 -23.67 -26.22
N SER A 150 -0.63 -24.71 -26.29
CA SER A 150 -0.72 -25.89 -25.40
C SER A 150 -0.12 -25.65 -24.02
N TYR A 151 0.08 -24.38 -23.61
CA TYR A 151 0.71 -24.12 -22.32
C TYR A 151 0.55 -22.68 -21.84
N SER A 152 0.35 -22.47 -20.55
CA SER A 152 0.29 -21.14 -19.97
C SER A 152 1.52 -20.70 -19.15
N ARG A 153 2.19 -21.60 -18.42
CA ARG A 153 3.36 -21.25 -17.59
C ARG A 153 4.24 -22.47 -17.35
N ALA A 154 5.56 -22.37 -17.64
CA ALA A 154 6.50 -23.50 -17.50
C ALA A 154 6.91 -23.74 -16.03
N ASP A 155 7.13 -22.66 -15.28
CA ASP A 155 7.74 -22.75 -13.96
C ASP A 155 6.69 -22.65 -12.86
N ILE A 156 6.69 -23.64 -11.95
CA ILE A 156 5.86 -23.63 -10.74
C ILE A 156 6.37 -22.57 -9.76
N VAL A 157 7.67 -22.34 -9.72
CA VAL A 157 8.30 -21.36 -8.83
C VAL A 157 9.25 -20.45 -9.59
N THR A 158 9.20 -19.17 -9.29
CA THR A 158 10.19 -18.18 -9.76
C THR A 158 10.57 -17.23 -8.63
N VAL A 159 11.78 -16.70 -8.68
CA VAL A 159 12.28 -15.69 -7.75
C VAL A 159 12.84 -14.50 -8.52
N GLU A 160 12.50 -13.30 -8.07
CA GLU A 160 12.96 -12.03 -8.64
C GLU A 160 13.54 -11.16 -7.53
N GLU A 161 14.74 -10.64 -7.70
CA GLU A 161 15.31 -9.67 -6.77
C GLU A 161 14.59 -8.34 -6.93
N ILE A 162 14.04 -7.81 -5.83
CA ILE A 162 13.28 -6.55 -5.84
C ILE A 162 14.08 -5.39 -5.26
N GLY A 163 15.08 -5.63 -4.44
CA GLY A 163 15.98 -4.60 -3.94
C GLY A 163 16.38 -4.75 -2.48
N ILE A 164 16.89 -3.65 -1.94
CA ILE A 164 17.31 -3.55 -0.54
C ILE A 164 16.42 -2.53 0.16
N MET A 165 15.88 -2.89 1.29
CA MET A 165 15.13 -1.99 2.15
C MET A 165 15.81 -1.88 3.50
N ARG A 166 16.47 -0.76 3.75
CA ARG A 166 17.12 -0.50 5.05
C ARG A 166 18.04 -1.65 5.51
N GLY A 167 18.91 -2.13 4.64
CA GLY A 167 19.86 -3.21 4.93
C GLY A 167 19.27 -4.62 4.95
N ALA A 168 18.00 -4.80 4.56
CA ALA A 168 17.39 -6.09 4.29
C ALA A 168 17.33 -6.32 2.78
N ARG A 169 17.92 -7.41 2.28
CA ARG A 169 17.84 -7.82 0.87
C ARG A 169 16.56 -8.58 0.64
N LEU A 170 15.78 -8.16 -0.35
CA LEU A 170 14.43 -8.65 -0.60
C LEU A 170 14.29 -9.26 -1.99
N VAL A 171 13.60 -10.40 -2.03
CA VAL A 171 13.17 -11.05 -3.28
C VAL A 171 11.66 -11.24 -3.29
N LEU A 172 11.08 -11.27 -4.48
CA LEU A 172 9.71 -11.70 -4.71
C LEU A 172 9.72 -13.16 -5.14
N LEU A 173 9.21 -14.03 -4.28
CA LEU A 173 8.95 -15.43 -4.60
C LEU A 173 7.54 -15.54 -5.17
N THR A 174 7.41 -16.09 -6.37
CA THR A 174 6.12 -16.39 -7.00
C THR A 174 5.96 -17.89 -7.13
N VAL A 175 4.86 -18.43 -6.59
CA VAL A 175 4.49 -19.84 -6.71
C VAL A 175 3.21 -19.94 -7.53
N ALA A 176 3.25 -20.68 -8.66
CA ALA A 176 2.16 -20.86 -9.62
C ALA A 176 1.78 -22.36 -9.70
N PRO A 177 1.14 -22.90 -8.69
CA PRO A 177 0.89 -24.34 -8.62
C PRO A 177 -0.30 -24.79 -9.49
N ILE A 178 -1.14 -23.87 -9.94
CA ILE A 178 -2.20 -24.14 -10.92
C ILE A 178 -1.70 -23.74 -12.30
N GLN A 179 -1.75 -24.68 -13.25
CA GLN A 179 -1.32 -24.45 -14.64
C GLN A 179 -2.45 -24.85 -15.58
N TYR A 180 -2.72 -24.02 -16.58
CA TYR A 180 -3.81 -24.21 -17.54
C TYR A 180 -3.26 -24.42 -18.95
N ASN A 181 -3.67 -25.50 -19.57
CA ASN A 181 -3.45 -25.76 -21.00
C ASN A 181 -4.76 -25.47 -21.74
N ALA A 182 -4.81 -24.31 -22.39
CA ALA A 182 -6.01 -23.83 -23.06
C ALA A 182 -6.36 -24.66 -24.30
N ALA A 183 -5.35 -25.12 -25.06
CA ALA A 183 -5.58 -25.88 -26.29
C ALA A 183 -6.18 -27.25 -26.02
N ASP A 184 -5.75 -27.94 -24.97
CA ASP A 184 -6.19 -29.28 -24.63
C ASP A 184 -7.28 -29.27 -23.53
N GLN A 185 -7.66 -28.09 -23.01
CA GLN A 185 -8.62 -27.91 -21.92
C GLN A 185 -8.26 -28.77 -20.68
N MET A 186 -6.98 -28.71 -20.29
CA MET A 186 -6.44 -29.44 -19.14
C MET A 186 -5.99 -28.47 -18.06
N LEU A 187 -6.23 -28.85 -16.80
CA LEU A 187 -5.73 -28.17 -15.63
C LEU A 187 -4.74 -29.07 -14.90
N THR A 188 -3.55 -28.57 -14.62
CA THR A 188 -2.59 -29.22 -13.74
C THR A 188 -2.59 -28.50 -12.40
N VAL A 189 -2.82 -29.24 -11.32
CA VAL A 189 -2.74 -28.74 -9.95
C VAL A 189 -1.55 -29.41 -9.27
N ASN A 190 -0.64 -28.60 -8.74
CA ASN A 190 0.48 -29.03 -7.92
C ASN A 190 0.18 -28.65 -6.46
N ASN A 191 0.14 -29.63 -5.57
CA ASN A 191 -0.06 -29.40 -4.15
C ASN A 191 1.12 -29.95 -3.35
N ASN A 192 1.20 -29.68 -2.06
CA ASN A 192 2.36 -30.03 -1.24
C ASN A 192 3.69 -29.66 -1.91
N VAL A 193 3.74 -28.43 -2.48
CA VAL A 193 4.91 -27.98 -3.22
C VAL A 193 6.01 -27.60 -2.23
N GLU A 194 7.03 -28.46 -2.15
CA GLU A 194 8.25 -28.17 -1.39
C GLU A 194 9.23 -27.39 -2.26
N ILE A 195 9.63 -26.22 -1.78
CA ILE A 195 10.48 -25.28 -2.50
C ILE A 195 11.78 -25.11 -1.71
N GLU A 196 12.90 -25.29 -2.37
CA GLU A 196 14.21 -24.90 -1.85
C GLU A 196 14.62 -23.56 -2.45
N LEU A 197 14.85 -22.57 -1.59
CA LEU A 197 15.41 -21.28 -1.95
C LEU A 197 16.85 -21.24 -1.46
N THR A 198 17.79 -21.00 -2.39
CA THR A 198 19.22 -20.95 -2.11
C THR A 198 19.82 -19.62 -2.53
N VAL A 199 20.92 -19.24 -1.88
CA VAL A 199 21.69 -18.03 -2.19
C VAL A 199 23.14 -18.43 -2.44
N ASP A 200 23.65 -18.08 -3.62
CA ASP A 200 25.05 -18.34 -3.96
C ASP A 200 25.99 -17.47 -3.11
N ASP A 201 27.12 -18.02 -2.73
CA ASP A 201 28.21 -17.29 -2.08
C ASP A 201 27.74 -16.35 -0.96
N VAL A 202 26.95 -16.86 -0.01
CA VAL A 202 26.35 -16.06 1.09
C VAL A 202 27.43 -15.29 1.85
N ASP A 203 27.26 -13.97 1.89
CA ASP A 203 28.08 -13.05 2.66
C ASP A 203 27.43 -12.74 4.03
N TRP A 204 27.67 -13.61 4.99
CA TRP A 204 27.18 -13.43 6.35
C TRP A 204 27.78 -12.18 7.04
N THR A 205 29.01 -11.79 6.69
CA THR A 205 29.63 -10.59 7.25
C THR A 205 28.84 -9.35 6.86
N THR A 206 28.55 -9.18 5.58
CA THR A 206 27.71 -8.06 5.10
C THR A 206 26.30 -8.15 5.65
N THR A 207 25.70 -9.35 5.68
CA THR A 207 24.35 -9.57 6.21
C THR A 207 24.24 -9.11 7.67
N GLU A 208 25.15 -9.57 8.53
CA GLU A 208 25.13 -9.26 9.95
C GLU A 208 25.45 -7.77 10.22
N ILE A 209 26.43 -7.19 9.52
CA ILE A 209 26.76 -5.76 9.64
C ILE A 209 25.55 -4.90 9.24
N ASN A 210 24.88 -5.21 8.12
CA ASN A 210 23.72 -4.44 7.69
C ASN A 210 22.56 -4.57 8.68
N LYS A 211 22.25 -5.77 9.14
CA LYS A 211 21.22 -5.99 10.16
C LYS A 211 21.53 -5.24 11.45
N GLU A 212 22.74 -5.33 11.95
CA GLU A 212 23.15 -4.63 13.18
C GLU A 212 23.06 -3.09 13.04
N GLN A 213 23.47 -2.56 11.87
CA GLN A 213 23.55 -1.11 11.67
C GLN A 213 22.23 -0.46 11.27
N TYR A 214 21.36 -1.14 10.52
CA TYR A 214 20.18 -0.55 9.91
C TYR A 214 18.84 -1.08 10.43
N ALA A 215 18.77 -2.24 11.10
CA ALA A 215 17.52 -2.74 11.66
C ALA A 215 16.87 -1.70 12.60
N SER A 216 15.63 -1.31 12.30
CA SER A 216 14.91 -0.26 13.01
C SER A 216 13.49 -0.70 13.34
N SER A 217 13.06 -0.44 14.57
CA SER A 217 11.69 -0.76 15.01
C SER A 217 10.61 0.01 14.24
N TYR A 218 10.96 1.13 13.61
CA TYR A 218 10.04 1.90 12.77
C TYR A 218 9.80 1.20 11.42
N PHE A 219 10.82 0.59 10.83
CA PHE A 219 10.68 -0.18 9.59
C PHE A 219 9.95 -1.50 9.81
N TYR A 220 10.01 -2.09 11.00
CA TYR A 220 9.29 -3.34 11.30
C TYR A 220 7.77 -3.18 11.16
N ALA A 221 7.20 -2.04 11.56
CA ALA A 221 5.78 -1.78 11.38
C ALA A 221 5.32 -1.77 9.91
N ALA A 222 6.24 -1.44 9.00
CA ALA A 222 5.98 -1.42 7.56
C ALA A 222 6.27 -2.77 6.88
N SER A 223 7.01 -3.67 7.52
CA SER A 223 7.56 -4.89 6.91
C SER A 223 7.00 -6.20 7.47
N GLU A 224 5.91 -6.16 8.22
CA GLU A 224 5.27 -7.38 8.79
C GLU A 224 4.86 -8.39 7.71
N SER A 225 4.52 -7.92 6.51
CA SER A 225 4.17 -8.77 5.37
C SER A 225 5.36 -9.53 4.77
N ILE A 226 6.61 -9.17 5.12
CA ILE A 226 7.82 -9.81 4.61
C ILE A 226 8.10 -11.11 5.37
N LEU A 227 8.32 -12.19 4.64
CA LEU A 227 8.71 -13.48 5.22
C LEU A 227 10.20 -13.44 5.57
N THR A 228 10.51 -13.44 6.87
CA THR A 228 11.87 -13.44 7.39
C THR A 228 12.16 -14.72 8.16
N ALA A 229 13.19 -15.45 7.75
CA ALA A 229 13.66 -16.66 8.44
C ALA A 229 14.22 -16.32 9.84
N GLU A 230 14.14 -17.29 10.78
CA GLU A 230 14.62 -17.07 12.16
C GLU A 230 16.11 -16.69 12.21
N SER A 231 16.93 -17.29 11.34
CA SER A 231 18.36 -16.97 11.22
C SER A 231 18.65 -15.53 10.85
N LEU A 232 17.70 -14.82 10.22
CA LEU A 232 17.81 -13.42 9.81
C LEU A 232 17.19 -12.44 10.80
N LYS A 233 16.45 -12.92 11.81
CA LYS A 233 15.82 -12.05 12.80
C LYS A 233 16.86 -11.43 13.74
N VAL A 234 16.72 -10.14 13.98
CA VAL A 234 17.52 -9.38 14.95
C VAL A 234 16.62 -8.49 15.79
N THR A 235 17.10 -8.10 16.96
CA THR A 235 16.38 -7.09 17.76
C THR A 235 16.54 -5.73 17.11
N PRO A 236 15.44 -5.09 16.66
CA PRO A 236 15.53 -3.80 15.99
C PRO A 236 15.89 -2.69 16.97
N ARG A 237 16.67 -1.70 16.51
CA ARG A 237 16.99 -0.52 17.32
C ARG A 237 15.75 0.36 17.50
N ALA A 238 15.57 0.85 18.70
CA ALA A 238 14.49 1.79 19.05
C ALA A 238 14.89 3.26 18.86
N ASP A 239 16.20 3.55 18.93
CA ASP A 239 16.74 4.87 18.67
C ASP A 239 16.71 5.22 17.18
N ALA A 240 16.48 6.47 16.85
CA ALA A 240 16.41 6.92 15.49
C ALA A 240 17.21 8.21 15.25
N ASN A 241 18.02 8.18 14.22
CA ASN A 241 18.68 9.37 13.69
C ASN A 241 17.72 10.08 12.72
N TYR A 242 17.63 11.38 12.86
CA TYR A 242 16.72 12.22 12.09
C TYR A 242 17.50 13.29 11.31
N LEU A 243 17.54 13.18 9.99
CA LEU A 243 18.15 14.14 9.09
C LEU A 243 17.10 15.17 8.65
N MET A 244 17.33 16.44 8.92
CA MET A 244 16.51 17.55 8.45
C MET A 244 17.32 18.37 7.46
N ILE A 245 16.78 18.58 6.25
CA ILE A 245 17.41 19.39 5.20
C ILE A 245 16.49 20.54 4.91
N ALA A 246 16.94 21.77 5.15
CA ALA A 246 16.13 22.98 5.03
C ALA A 246 16.72 23.97 4.01
N ASP A 247 15.86 24.77 3.41
CA ASP A 247 16.32 25.94 2.65
C ASP A 247 16.98 26.97 3.58
N PRO A 248 18.06 27.66 3.18
CA PRO A 248 18.75 28.68 3.98
C PRO A 248 17.86 29.84 4.46
N MET A 249 16.74 30.11 3.78
CA MET A 249 15.78 31.13 4.20
C MET A 249 15.24 30.89 5.62
N PHE A 250 15.25 29.64 6.09
CA PHE A 250 14.77 29.25 7.42
C PHE A 250 15.85 29.25 8.51
N LYS A 251 17.10 29.66 8.21
CA LYS A 251 18.20 29.66 9.19
C LYS A 251 17.91 30.50 10.44
N SER A 252 17.18 31.60 10.27
CA SER A 252 16.81 32.49 11.37
C SER A 252 15.49 32.15 12.03
N SER A 253 14.82 31.07 11.59
CA SER A 253 13.50 30.69 12.13
C SER A 253 13.61 30.16 13.56
N ALA A 254 13.12 30.95 14.51
CA ALA A 254 13.01 30.52 15.90
C ALA A 254 12.09 29.30 16.06
N LYS A 255 11.07 29.20 15.22
CA LYS A 255 10.13 28.09 15.27
C LYS A 255 10.76 26.78 14.78
N LEU A 256 11.61 26.82 13.75
CA LEU A 256 12.39 25.65 13.31
C LEU A 256 13.37 25.20 14.40
N ALA A 257 14.03 26.15 15.07
CA ALA A 257 14.92 25.81 16.18
C ALA A 257 14.18 25.15 17.37
N GLU A 258 12.96 25.64 17.69
CA GLU A 258 12.08 25.04 18.70
C GLU A 258 11.68 23.60 18.29
N PHE A 259 11.36 23.39 17.03
CA PHE A 259 10.99 22.07 16.51
C PHE A 259 12.15 21.06 16.61
N VAL A 260 13.36 21.47 16.21
CA VAL A 260 14.58 20.63 16.38
C VAL A 260 14.81 20.28 17.84
N ALA A 261 14.70 21.26 18.74
CA ALA A 261 14.83 21.01 20.17
C ALA A 261 13.77 20.05 20.71
N TRP A 262 12.52 20.17 20.23
CA TRP A 262 11.43 19.27 20.57
C TRP A 262 11.72 17.84 20.11
N LYS A 263 12.17 17.63 18.88
CA LYS A 263 12.51 16.28 18.38
C LYS A 263 13.66 15.64 19.16
N LYS A 264 14.65 16.44 19.55
CA LYS A 264 15.72 15.96 20.46
C LYS A 264 15.16 15.55 21.84
N GLN A 265 14.19 16.31 22.36
CA GLN A 265 13.53 15.98 23.63
C GLN A 265 12.71 14.67 23.55
N LEU A 266 12.18 14.34 22.35
CA LEU A 266 11.51 13.05 22.10
C LEU A 266 12.50 11.88 21.95
N GLY A 267 13.80 12.12 22.01
CA GLY A 267 14.83 11.08 21.95
C GLY A 267 15.45 10.88 20.56
N PHE A 268 15.08 11.69 19.56
CA PHE A 268 15.73 11.63 18.25
C PHE A 268 17.13 12.27 18.27
N ASN A 269 18.08 11.61 17.63
CA ASN A 269 19.37 12.23 17.32
C ASN A 269 19.21 13.06 16.03
N VAL A 270 19.02 14.38 16.18
CA VAL A 270 18.65 15.28 15.07
C VAL A 270 19.87 15.99 14.51
N LYS A 271 20.06 15.88 13.20
CA LYS A 271 21.00 16.64 12.38
C LYS A 271 20.23 17.55 11.43
N LEU A 272 20.29 18.86 11.67
CA LEU A 272 19.75 19.88 10.77
C LEU A 272 20.88 20.45 9.91
N VAL A 273 20.68 20.51 8.60
CA VAL A 273 21.58 21.10 7.61
C VAL A 273 20.78 21.93 6.61
N TYR A 274 21.49 22.78 5.88
CA TYR A 274 20.85 23.68 4.91
C TYR A 274 21.37 23.44 3.49
N THR A 275 20.57 23.79 2.49
CA THR A 275 20.93 23.54 1.08
C THR A 275 22.12 24.34 0.58
N ASP A 276 22.54 25.41 1.26
CA ASP A 276 23.81 26.07 0.99
C ASP A 276 25.04 25.31 1.53
N GLU A 277 24.83 24.30 2.39
CA GLU A 277 25.86 23.39 2.88
C GLU A 277 25.90 22.09 2.07
N THR A 278 24.72 21.58 1.68
CA THR A 278 24.58 20.29 0.97
C THR A 278 24.62 20.44 -0.56
N GLY A 279 24.44 21.67 -1.06
CA GLY A 279 24.05 21.96 -2.45
C GLY A 279 22.54 21.86 -2.63
N ALA A 280 22.00 22.62 -3.57
CA ALA A 280 20.55 22.77 -3.79
C ALA A 280 20.04 22.04 -5.05
N THR A 281 20.88 21.27 -5.74
CA THR A 281 20.45 20.48 -6.91
C THR A 281 20.11 19.05 -6.50
N ASN A 282 19.30 18.36 -7.31
CA ASN A 282 18.98 16.96 -7.08
C ASN A 282 20.22 16.10 -6.84
N ASP A 283 21.24 16.25 -7.68
CA ASP A 283 22.46 15.42 -7.61
C ASP A 283 23.28 15.72 -6.35
N THR A 284 23.44 16.99 -5.97
CA THR A 284 24.22 17.35 -4.76
C THR A 284 23.51 16.94 -3.48
N LEU A 285 22.19 17.10 -3.42
CA LEU A 285 21.37 16.62 -2.30
C LEU A 285 21.44 15.09 -2.18
N LEU A 286 21.26 14.37 -3.28
CA LEU A 286 21.38 12.90 -3.28
C LEU A 286 22.78 12.45 -2.82
N ALA A 287 23.84 13.08 -3.32
CA ALA A 287 25.22 12.74 -2.91
C ALA A 287 25.41 12.96 -1.40
N TYR A 288 24.88 14.07 -0.87
CA TYR A 288 24.92 14.34 0.57
C TYR A 288 24.14 13.29 1.38
N ILE A 289 22.90 12.97 0.97
CA ILE A 289 22.06 11.99 1.67
C ILE A 289 22.71 10.60 1.64
N LYS A 290 23.30 10.18 0.50
CA LYS A 290 24.07 8.93 0.40
C LYS A 290 25.27 8.89 1.35
N ALA A 291 25.98 9.99 1.50
CA ALA A 291 27.07 10.07 2.49
C ALA A 291 26.52 9.95 3.92
N GLN A 292 25.41 10.66 4.22
CA GLN A 292 24.79 10.58 5.54
C GLN A 292 24.19 9.21 5.84
N TYR A 293 23.68 8.48 4.86
CA TYR A 293 23.20 7.12 5.05
C TYR A 293 24.30 6.19 5.60
N LYS A 294 25.53 6.36 5.13
CA LYS A 294 26.69 5.60 5.62
C LYS A 294 27.21 6.08 6.98
N GLU A 295 27.29 7.39 7.18
CA GLU A 295 27.93 8.00 8.35
C GLU A 295 26.97 8.16 9.54
N PHE A 296 25.81 8.77 9.29
CA PHE A 296 24.82 9.13 10.29
C PHE A 296 23.69 8.12 10.40
N LYS A 297 23.42 7.32 9.32
CA LYS A 297 22.39 6.28 9.25
C LYS A 297 21.00 6.79 9.63
N PRO A 298 20.48 7.85 8.97
CA PRO A 298 19.18 8.41 9.31
C PRO A 298 18.08 7.35 9.15
N THR A 299 17.21 7.24 10.15
CA THR A 299 15.94 6.49 10.05
C THR A 299 14.89 7.35 9.38
N PHE A 300 14.91 8.66 9.69
CA PHE A 300 13.99 9.64 9.15
C PHE A 300 14.72 10.76 8.43
N ALA A 301 14.07 11.28 7.38
CA ALA A 301 14.48 12.51 6.72
C ALA A 301 13.28 13.45 6.55
N LEU A 302 13.49 14.75 6.76
CA LEU A 302 12.48 15.78 6.52
C LEU A 302 13.06 16.86 5.62
N LEU A 303 12.43 17.05 4.45
CA LEU A 303 12.71 18.14 3.56
C LEU A 303 11.89 19.37 3.98
N ILE A 304 12.56 20.51 4.22
CA ILE A 304 11.93 21.75 4.69
C ILE A 304 12.12 22.83 3.64
N GLY A 305 11.09 23.00 2.82
CA GLY A 305 11.04 23.87 1.65
C GLY A 305 10.09 23.30 0.60
N ASP A 306 9.55 24.17 -0.24
CA ASP A 306 8.72 23.80 -1.38
C ASP A 306 9.59 23.33 -2.57
N HIS A 307 8.97 22.95 -3.67
CA HIS A 307 9.64 22.50 -4.89
C HIS A 307 10.68 23.54 -5.41
N GLY A 308 10.40 24.82 -5.26
CA GLY A 308 11.30 25.90 -5.65
C GLY A 308 12.58 26.00 -4.81
N GLN A 309 12.54 25.52 -3.56
CA GLN A 309 13.67 25.54 -2.61
C GLN A 309 14.42 24.21 -2.59
N ILE A 310 13.69 23.10 -2.60
CA ILE A 310 14.22 21.74 -2.62
C ILE A 310 13.54 21.00 -3.76
N PRO A 311 14.18 20.90 -4.94
CA PRO A 311 13.54 20.37 -6.14
C PRO A 311 13.23 18.89 -5.99
N GLY A 312 12.03 18.45 -6.38
CA GLY A 312 11.74 17.03 -6.58
C GLY A 312 12.37 16.50 -7.86
N TRP A 313 12.59 15.21 -7.95
CA TRP A 313 13.00 14.55 -9.19
C TRP A 313 11.86 14.47 -10.20
N TYR A 314 12.11 14.86 -11.45
CA TYR A 314 11.14 14.67 -12.52
C TYR A 314 11.34 13.32 -13.21
N LYS A 315 10.36 12.41 -13.04
CA LYS A 315 10.31 11.08 -13.67
C LYS A 315 8.88 10.82 -14.18
N GLN A 316 8.47 11.50 -15.25
CA GLN A 316 7.11 11.64 -15.76
C GLN A 316 6.23 12.58 -14.89
N PHE A 317 6.49 12.67 -13.62
CA PHE A 317 5.94 13.60 -12.63
C PHE A 317 6.99 13.83 -11.54
N TYR A 318 6.75 14.75 -10.63
CA TYR A 318 7.70 15.07 -9.56
C TYR A 318 7.57 14.09 -8.40
N THR A 319 8.71 13.67 -7.85
CA THR A 319 8.81 12.77 -6.71
C THR A 319 10.05 13.07 -5.88
N ASP A 320 9.94 12.83 -4.56
CA ASP A 320 11.08 12.91 -3.63
C ASP A 320 11.78 11.55 -3.44
N LEU A 321 11.18 10.46 -3.91
CA LEU A 321 11.64 9.09 -3.71
C LEU A 321 13.15 8.90 -3.92
N TYR A 322 13.68 9.43 -5.01
CA TYR A 322 15.06 9.19 -5.42
C TYR A 322 16.13 9.86 -4.54
N TYR A 323 15.74 10.67 -3.58
CA TYR A 323 16.63 11.11 -2.50
C TYR A 323 16.88 10.02 -1.46
N PHE A 324 15.97 9.06 -1.35
CA PHE A 324 15.90 8.11 -0.24
C PHE A 324 16.08 6.65 -0.66
N THR A 325 16.25 6.38 -1.95
CA THR A 325 16.72 5.10 -2.51
C THR A 325 18.24 5.15 -2.60
N VAL A 326 18.92 4.88 -1.48
CA VAL A 326 20.36 5.18 -1.31
C VAL A 326 21.25 3.95 -1.16
N ASP A 327 20.65 2.79 -0.91
CA ASP A 327 21.30 1.48 -0.88
C ASP A 327 20.84 0.66 -2.10
N GLY A 328 21.75 0.02 -2.80
CA GLY A 328 21.42 -0.66 -4.04
C GLY A 328 21.18 0.26 -5.25
N THR A 329 20.45 -0.26 -6.23
CA THR A 329 20.09 0.45 -7.48
C THR A 329 18.58 0.35 -7.77
N ASP A 330 17.82 -0.08 -6.80
CA ASP A 330 16.37 -0.28 -6.87
C ASP A 330 15.59 1.02 -6.58
N TYR A 331 14.29 0.88 -6.42
CA TYR A 331 13.36 1.98 -6.14
C TYR A 331 12.70 1.88 -4.76
N ILE A 332 13.20 1.02 -3.87
CA ILE A 332 12.68 0.89 -2.51
C ILE A 332 13.44 1.88 -1.62
N PRO A 333 12.75 2.76 -0.90
CA PRO A 333 13.46 3.73 -0.06
C PRO A 333 14.00 3.10 1.23
N ASP A 334 15.20 3.57 1.61
CA ASP A 334 15.95 3.13 2.80
C ASP A 334 15.79 4.04 4.00
N ILE A 335 15.18 5.20 3.78
CA ILE A 335 14.96 6.23 4.78
C ILE A 335 13.50 6.63 4.72
N MET A 336 12.81 6.60 5.84
CA MET A 336 11.45 7.15 5.95
C MET A 336 11.49 8.67 5.80
N TYR A 337 10.62 9.23 4.97
CA TYR A 337 10.73 10.63 4.59
C TYR A 337 9.41 11.37 4.49
N GLY A 338 9.50 12.67 4.63
CA GLY A 338 8.37 13.57 4.45
C GLY A 338 8.82 14.97 4.08
N ARG A 339 7.86 15.84 3.81
CA ARG A 339 8.12 17.22 3.40
C ARG A 339 7.28 18.20 4.20
N PHE A 340 7.93 19.21 4.79
CA PHE A 340 7.30 20.47 5.14
C PHE A 340 7.44 21.43 3.96
N SER A 341 6.49 21.37 3.05
CA SER A 341 6.49 22.21 1.87
C SER A 341 6.13 23.65 2.25
N ALA A 342 7.07 24.58 2.08
CA ALA A 342 6.90 25.97 2.46
C ALA A 342 7.80 26.89 1.64
N ASN A 343 7.24 28.01 1.14
CA ASN A 343 7.93 29.06 0.41
C ASN A 343 8.41 30.20 1.33
N ASN A 344 7.97 30.20 2.59
CA ASN A 344 8.27 31.24 3.58
C ASN A 344 7.90 30.77 4.99
N GLU A 345 8.26 31.56 6.02
CA GLU A 345 7.95 31.24 7.42
C GLU A 345 6.45 31.18 7.72
N ALA A 346 5.63 31.99 7.06
CA ALA A 346 4.18 31.99 7.29
C ALA A 346 3.54 30.64 6.87
N GLU A 347 4.15 29.92 5.94
CA GLU A 347 3.74 28.58 5.53
C GLU A 347 4.41 27.47 6.34
N LEU A 348 5.64 27.68 6.83
CA LEU A 348 6.35 26.70 7.64
C LEU A 348 5.82 26.62 9.08
N ILE A 349 5.61 27.76 9.72
CA ILE A 349 5.22 27.83 11.13
C ILE A 349 3.96 27.01 11.44
N PRO A 350 2.85 27.09 10.66
CA PRO A 350 1.66 26.27 10.93
C PRO A 350 1.92 24.77 10.91
N GLN A 351 2.81 24.28 10.04
CA GLN A 351 3.15 22.85 9.93
C GLN A 351 3.87 22.38 11.19
N ILE A 352 4.86 23.16 11.63
CA ILE A 352 5.60 22.88 12.88
C ILE A 352 4.66 22.95 14.10
N GLU A 353 3.85 24.00 14.22
CA GLU A 353 2.97 24.19 15.37
C GLU A 353 1.94 23.07 15.51
N LYS A 354 1.34 22.65 14.39
CA LYS A 354 0.40 21.52 14.38
C LYS A 354 1.06 20.21 14.77
N THR A 355 2.25 19.95 14.22
CA THR A 355 3.02 18.74 14.56
C THR A 355 3.37 18.71 16.04
N MET A 356 3.93 19.80 16.57
CA MET A 356 4.29 19.87 18.00
C MET A 356 3.07 19.79 18.92
N ALA A 357 1.97 20.46 18.58
CA ALA A 357 0.73 20.40 19.35
C ALA A 357 0.17 18.97 19.38
N TYR A 358 0.22 18.28 18.24
CA TYR A 358 -0.23 16.89 18.11
C TYR A 358 0.62 15.93 18.95
N GLU A 359 1.94 16.00 18.83
CA GLU A 359 2.86 15.16 19.62
C GLU A 359 2.84 15.46 21.12
N LYS A 360 2.64 16.72 21.50
CA LYS A 360 2.44 17.16 22.90
C LYS A 360 1.04 16.82 23.44
N ARG A 361 0.18 16.21 22.59
CA ARG A 361 -1.22 15.88 22.93
C ARG A 361 -2.03 17.10 23.41
N GLN A 362 -1.77 18.26 22.86
CA GLN A 362 -2.48 19.51 23.15
C GLN A 362 -3.80 19.57 22.37
N PHE A 363 -4.68 18.62 22.63
CA PHE A 363 -5.94 18.49 21.91
C PHE A 363 -7.03 19.36 22.51
N ALA A 364 -7.80 20.06 21.67
CA ALA A 364 -8.96 20.85 22.11
C ALA A 364 -10.09 19.92 22.63
N ASP A 365 -10.26 18.77 22.00
CA ASP A 365 -11.15 17.69 22.44
C ASP A 365 -10.48 16.35 22.13
N PRO A 366 -9.86 15.65 23.12
CA PRO A 366 -9.20 14.38 22.89
C PRO A 366 -10.09 13.29 22.28
N ALA A 367 -11.42 13.38 22.42
CA ALA A 367 -12.35 12.43 21.83
C ALA A 367 -12.34 12.47 20.29
N TYR A 368 -11.77 13.50 19.65
CA TYR A 368 -11.64 13.55 18.20
C TYR A 368 -10.78 12.40 17.65
N LEU A 369 -9.85 11.87 18.43
CA LEU A 369 -9.02 10.73 18.04
C LEU A 369 -9.83 9.44 17.83
N ASN A 370 -11.07 9.38 18.32
CA ASN A 370 -11.97 8.26 18.11
C ASN A 370 -13.05 8.55 17.06
N ARG A 371 -12.96 9.69 16.35
CA ARG A 371 -13.84 10.02 15.23
C ARG A 371 -13.06 9.84 13.93
N PHE A 372 -13.68 9.18 12.96
CA PHE A 372 -13.07 8.84 11.68
C PHE A 372 -14.00 9.20 10.54
N ALA A 373 -13.45 9.72 9.44
CA ALA A 373 -14.14 9.93 8.18
C ALA A 373 -13.59 8.95 7.16
N LEU A 374 -14.39 7.98 6.73
CA LEU A 374 -14.01 6.95 5.77
C LEU A 374 -14.92 7.07 4.55
N VAL A 375 -14.36 7.52 3.44
CA VAL A 375 -15.11 8.00 2.27
C VAL A 375 -14.72 7.23 1.02
N ALA A 376 -15.66 6.45 0.49
CA ALA A 376 -15.66 6.02 -0.89
C ALA A 376 -16.41 7.07 -1.73
N GLY A 377 -15.68 7.88 -2.47
CA GLY A 377 -16.25 8.90 -3.33
C GLY A 377 -17.05 8.28 -4.48
N TRP A 378 -17.86 9.11 -5.15
CA TRP A 378 -18.71 8.63 -6.23
C TRP A 378 -17.92 8.37 -7.51
N ASP A 379 -18.19 7.24 -8.13
CA ASP A 379 -17.89 6.90 -9.51
C ASP A 379 -18.90 5.85 -9.96
N ALA A 380 -19.47 6.01 -11.18
CA ALA A 380 -20.55 5.15 -11.67
C ALA A 380 -20.13 3.68 -11.84
N ASN A 381 -18.88 3.44 -12.19
CA ASN A 381 -18.36 2.10 -12.53
C ASN A 381 -17.49 1.49 -11.42
N TRP A 382 -16.71 2.32 -10.71
CA TRP A 382 -15.62 1.86 -9.87
C TRP A 382 -15.85 2.07 -8.38
N ALA A 383 -16.71 3.02 -7.96
CA ALA A 383 -16.97 3.22 -6.53
C ALA A 383 -17.37 1.92 -5.84
N LYS A 384 -18.33 1.18 -6.45
CA LYS A 384 -18.78 -0.11 -5.92
C LYS A 384 -17.69 -1.18 -5.99
N LYS A 385 -16.89 -1.22 -7.06
CA LYS A 385 -15.92 -2.29 -7.31
C LYS A 385 -14.63 -2.15 -6.51
N ARG A 386 -14.26 -0.93 -6.09
CA ARG A 386 -12.98 -0.67 -5.39
C ARG A 386 -13.15 0.18 -4.15
N GLY A 387 -13.86 1.30 -4.24
CA GLY A 387 -14.04 2.21 -3.11
C GLY A 387 -14.80 1.56 -1.94
N TYR A 388 -15.94 0.88 -2.22
CA TYR A 388 -16.72 0.23 -1.17
C TYR A 388 -15.97 -0.91 -0.49
N PRO A 389 -15.34 -1.86 -1.22
CA PRO A 389 -14.54 -2.91 -0.59
C PRO A 389 -13.44 -2.36 0.30
N GLN A 390 -12.71 -1.35 -0.17
CA GLN A 390 -11.63 -0.71 0.58
C GLN A 390 -12.14 -0.11 1.90
N ILE A 391 -13.18 0.71 1.83
CA ILE A 391 -13.73 1.38 3.03
C ILE A 391 -14.43 0.39 3.96
N ARG A 392 -15.17 -0.59 3.43
CA ARG A 392 -15.79 -1.64 4.24
C ARG A 392 -14.77 -2.51 4.96
N TYR A 393 -13.64 -2.83 4.29
CA TYR A 393 -12.54 -3.54 4.91
C TYR A 393 -11.95 -2.77 6.08
N ALA A 394 -11.61 -1.48 5.86
CA ALA A 394 -11.07 -0.62 6.91
C ALA A 394 -11.99 -0.62 8.16
N ILE A 395 -13.31 -0.47 7.95
CA ILE A 395 -14.27 -0.48 9.05
C ILE A 395 -14.29 -1.82 9.75
N ARG A 396 -14.43 -2.91 8.99
CA ARG A 396 -14.65 -4.24 9.56
C ARG A 396 -13.44 -4.71 10.37
N GLU A 397 -12.25 -4.49 9.85
CA GLU A 397 -11.04 -5.05 10.44
C GLU A 397 -10.41 -4.11 11.50
N TYR A 398 -10.42 -2.81 11.27
CA TYR A 398 -9.64 -1.89 12.11
C TYR A 398 -10.49 -0.90 12.90
N PHE A 399 -11.45 -0.24 12.26
CA PHE A 399 -12.16 0.86 12.92
C PHE A 399 -13.40 0.43 13.70
N LYS A 400 -13.78 -0.85 13.70
CA LYS A 400 -14.79 -1.46 14.59
C LYS A 400 -14.20 -2.26 15.75
N ALA A 401 -12.90 -2.42 15.84
CA ALA A 401 -12.29 -3.07 17.00
C ALA A 401 -12.63 -2.27 18.28
N PRO A 402 -12.99 -2.92 19.39
CA PRO A 402 -13.44 -2.25 20.62
C PRO A 402 -12.46 -1.22 21.16
N GLU A 403 -11.18 -1.38 20.90
CA GLU A 403 -10.13 -0.45 21.28
C GLU A 403 -10.07 0.82 20.42
N TYR A 404 -10.60 0.80 19.20
CA TYR A 404 -10.53 1.91 18.24
C TYR A 404 -11.90 2.54 17.98
N VAL A 405 -12.96 1.79 18.22
CA VAL A 405 -14.32 2.20 17.93
C VAL A 405 -15.23 1.83 19.09
N ALA A 406 -15.56 2.79 19.90
CA ALA A 406 -16.92 2.76 20.41
C ALA A 406 -17.82 3.24 19.26
N ALA A 407 -18.82 2.47 18.85
CA ALA A 407 -19.85 2.88 17.90
C ALA A 407 -20.50 4.23 18.29
N GLU A 408 -20.42 4.59 19.53
CA GLU A 408 -20.80 5.86 20.15
C GLU A 408 -19.87 7.03 19.77
N HIS A 409 -18.66 6.78 19.24
CA HIS A 409 -17.65 7.82 18.98
C HIS A 409 -17.50 8.21 17.50
N GLY A 410 -18.24 7.53 16.60
CA GLY A 410 -18.45 8.09 15.29
C GLY A 410 -17.46 7.69 14.22
N VAL A 411 -17.44 6.39 13.87
CA VAL A 411 -17.01 6.02 12.51
C VAL A 411 -18.09 6.45 11.54
N ASN A 412 -17.76 7.42 10.70
CA ASN A 412 -18.66 7.91 9.70
C ASN A 412 -18.22 7.38 8.35
N VAL A 413 -19.10 6.63 7.72
CA VAL A 413 -18.87 5.96 6.44
C VAL A 413 -19.73 6.62 5.39
N PHE A 414 -19.10 7.00 4.31
CA PHE A 414 -19.76 7.59 3.17
C PHE A 414 -19.45 6.74 1.94
N LEU A 415 -20.42 5.93 1.54
CA LEU A 415 -20.36 5.16 0.30
C LEU A 415 -21.17 5.90 -0.77
N SER A 416 -20.59 6.05 -1.97
CA SER A 416 -21.22 6.80 -3.08
C SER A 416 -21.59 8.25 -2.69
N ALA A 417 -20.62 8.96 -2.17
CA ALA A 417 -20.84 10.17 -1.40
C ALA A 417 -21.11 11.47 -2.21
N GLY A 418 -21.64 11.37 -3.44
CA GLY A 418 -21.78 12.50 -4.37
C GLY A 418 -22.85 13.55 -4.06
N SER A 419 -23.56 13.49 -2.93
CA SER A 419 -24.62 14.46 -2.62
C SER A 419 -24.12 15.69 -1.87
N GLN A 420 -24.75 16.85 -2.07
CA GLN A 420 -24.46 18.08 -1.31
C GLN A 420 -24.65 17.90 0.20
N GLN A 421 -25.57 17.01 0.61
CA GLN A 421 -25.74 16.67 2.02
C GLN A 421 -24.49 15.97 2.58
N ASN A 422 -23.89 15.07 1.82
CA ASN A 422 -22.65 14.42 2.21
C ASN A 422 -21.49 15.42 2.28
N VAL A 423 -21.37 16.36 1.35
CA VAL A 423 -20.38 17.43 1.38
C VAL A 423 -20.46 18.19 2.72
N ASN A 424 -21.66 18.65 3.10
CA ASN A 424 -21.87 19.39 4.33
C ASN A 424 -21.60 18.52 5.57
N THR A 425 -22.02 17.25 5.53
CA THR A 425 -21.83 16.31 6.65
C THR A 425 -20.34 16.05 6.90
N ILE A 426 -19.56 15.78 5.83
CA ILE A 426 -18.13 15.56 5.93
C ILE A 426 -17.41 16.82 6.41
N PHE A 427 -17.76 18.00 5.86
CA PHE A 427 -17.20 19.27 6.31
C PHE A 427 -17.44 19.49 7.81
N ASN A 428 -18.68 19.33 8.28
CA ASN A 428 -19.03 19.49 9.68
C ASN A 428 -18.31 18.46 10.58
N LEU A 429 -18.15 17.23 10.11
CA LEU A 429 -17.44 16.18 10.82
C LEU A 429 -15.96 16.53 10.97
N VAL A 430 -15.29 16.95 9.90
CA VAL A 430 -13.89 17.38 9.93
C VAL A 430 -13.71 18.61 10.82
N ASN A 431 -14.65 19.55 10.78
CA ASN A 431 -14.67 20.71 11.68
C ASN A 431 -14.79 20.33 13.15
N LYS A 432 -15.59 19.31 13.46
CA LYS A 432 -15.71 18.76 14.82
C LYS A 432 -14.44 18.05 15.26
N GLY A 433 -13.55 17.74 14.34
CA GLY A 433 -12.31 16.99 14.51
C GLY A 433 -12.48 15.51 14.27
N VAL A 434 -11.60 14.94 13.48
CA VAL A 434 -11.44 13.50 13.25
C VAL A 434 -9.97 13.12 13.40
N GLY A 435 -9.67 11.94 13.93
CA GLY A 435 -8.30 11.43 14.06
C GLY A 435 -7.74 11.02 12.70
N PHE A 436 -8.56 10.35 11.88
CA PHE A 436 -8.20 9.89 10.55
C PHE A 436 -9.28 10.24 9.53
N TYR A 437 -8.84 10.71 8.37
CA TYR A 437 -9.70 10.98 7.21
C TYR A 437 -9.14 10.24 5.99
N ASN A 438 -9.81 9.18 5.57
CA ASN A 438 -9.47 8.46 4.34
C ASN A 438 -10.51 8.75 3.26
N TYR A 439 -10.03 9.12 2.10
CA TYR A 439 -10.81 9.30 0.88
C TYR A 439 -10.26 8.42 -0.23
N THR A 440 -11.13 7.67 -0.92
CA THR A 440 -10.77 6.89 -2.11
C THR A 440 -11.77 7.12 -3.22
N ALA A 441 -11.37 7.76 -4.29
CA ALA A 441 -12.02 7.95 -5.58
C ALA A 441 -11.19 8.90 -6.48
N HIS A 442 -11.86 9.88 -7.12
CA HIS A 442 -11.21 10.89 -7.96
C HIS A 442 -10.68 12.06 -7.14
N GLY A 443 -9.51 12.56 -7.53
CA GLY A 443 -8.91 13.77 -6.98
C GLY A 443 -8.31 14.65 -8.07
N ASP A 444 -8.04 15.88 -7.73
CA ASP A 444 -7.31 16.83 -8.55
C ASP A 444 -6.30 17.60 -7.69
N LYS A 445 -5.49 18.42 -8.31
CA LYS A 445 -4.41 19.17 -7.66
C LYS A 445 -4.85 19.99 -6.45
N THR A 446 -6.12 20.39 -6.37
CA THR A 446 -6.66 21.30 -5.35
C THR A 446 -7.90 20.77 -4.65
N MET A 447 -8.28 19.48 -4.86
CA MET A 447 -9.51 18.96 -4.28
C MET A 447 -9.63 17.44 -4.29
N PHE A 448 -10.49 16.92 -3.42
CA PHE A 448 -11.25 15.70 -3.63
C PHE A 448 -12.50 16.03 -4.47
N TYR A 449 -12.81 15.17 -5.45
CA TYR A 449 -13.89 15.48 -6.39
C TYR A 449 -15.28 15.26 -5.82
N ASP A 450 -15.49 14.12 -5.16
CA ASP A 450 -16.84 13.72 -4.83
C ASP A 450 -16.91 12.84 -3.58
N PRO A 451 -17.37 13.35 -2.44
CA PRO A 451 -17.91 14.70 -2.28
C PRO A 451 -16.83 15.77 -2.41
N LYS A 452 -17.24 16.91 -2.97
CA LYS A 452 -16.30 17.99 -3.28
C LYS A 452 -15.73 18.61 -2.00
N PHE A 453 -14.39 18.53 -1.85
CA PHE A 453 -13.65 19.16 -0.77
C PHE A 453 -12.43 19.87 -1.36
N THR A 454 -12.41 21.20 -1.34
CA THR A 454 -11.43 22.02 -2.06
C THR A 454 -10.46 22.75 -1.14
N ASN A 455 -9.44 23.40 -1.71
CA ASN A 455 -8.58 24.32 -0.98
C ASN A 455 -9.39 25.41 -0.24
N ASP A 456 -10.44 25.95 -0.87
CA ASP A 456 -11.33 26.96 -0.22
C ASP A 456 -12.13 26.32 0.94
N THR A 457 -12.46 25.06 0.85
CA THR A 457 -13.11 24.32 1.94
C THR A 457 -12.18 24.15 3.13
N VAL A 458 -10.88 23.90 2.88
CA VAL A 458 -9.87 23.83 3.94
C VAL A 458 -9.73 25.20 4.64
N ASP A 459 -9.82 26.32 3.90
CA ASP A 459 -9.78 27.66 4.49
C ASP A 459 -10.95 27.95 5.44
N GLN A 460 -12.08 27.27 5.27
CA GLN A 460 -13.25 27.42 6.12
C GLN A 460 -13.23 26.55 7.37
N LEU A 461 -12.26 25.62 7.48
CA LEU A 461 -12.13 24.76 8.65
C LEU A 461 -11.81 25.55 9.94
N THR A 462 -12.25 25.01 11.06
CA THR A 462 -12.04 25.58 12.42
C THR A 462 -11.55 24.52 13.42
N ASN A 463 -10.96 23.43 12.92
CA ASN A 463 -10.55 22.26 13.71
C ASN A 463 -9.20 22.42 14.44
N LYS A 464 -8.97 23.61 15.04
CA LYS A 464 -7.75 23.90 15.80
C LYS A 464 -7.49 22.83 16.88
N ASN A 465 -6.26 22.33 16.92
CA ASN A 465 -5.83 21.28 17.85
C ASN A 465 -6.67 19.98 17.80
N MET A 466 -7.29 19.72 16.64
CA MET A 466 -7.98 18.46 16.30
C MET A 466 -7.62 18.10 14.87
N TYR A 467 -6.32 17.96 14.62
CA TYR A 467 -5.77 17.79 13.28
C TYR A 467 -5.74 16.31 12.88
N PRO A 468 -6.41 15.91 11.79
CA PRO A 468 -6.35 14.54 11.28
C PRO A 468 -5.00 14.20 10.64
N VAL A 469 -4.73 12.90 10.53
CA VAL A 469 -3.97 12.35 9.42
C VAL A 469 -4.94 12.13 8.27
N VAL A 470 -4.59 12.60 7.08
CA VAL A 470 -5.42 12.48 5.87
C VAL A 470 -4.74 11.52 4.90
N LEU A 471 -5.47 10.51 4.43
CA LEU A 471 -5.06 9.62 3.34
C LEU A 471 -5.98 9.83 2.14
N GLY A 472 -5.43 10.38 1.07
CA GLY A 472 -6.10 10.55 -0.20
C GLY A 472 -5.66 9.48 -1.21
N ASN A 473 -6.38 8.35 -1.27
CA ASN A 473 -6.21 7.36 -2.32
C ASN A 473 -6.86 7.88 -3.62
N CYS A 474 -6.22 8.87 -4.23
CA CYS A 474 -6.74 9.54 -5.42
C CYS A 474 -5.64 10.31 -6.16
N CYS A 475 -5.97 10.72 -7.39
CA CYS A 475 -5.06 11.41 -8.28
C CYS A 475 -4.67 12.81 -7.78
N LEU A 476 -3.44 13.24 -8.10
CA LEU A 476 -2.95 14.62 -8.19
C LEU A 476 -2.93 15.46 -6.90
N THR A 477 -3.51 15.01 -5.80
CA THR A 477 -3.65 15.81 -4.56
C THR A 477 -2.32 16.17 -3.89
N GLY A 478 -1.23 15.48 -4.28
CA GLY A 478 0.14 15.74 -3.85
C GLY A 478 1.02 16.38 -4.93
N SER A 479 0.46 17.09 -5.92
CA SER A 479 1.20 17.72 -7.03
C SER A 479 1.93 18.99 -6.60
N TYR A 480 2.91 18.87 -5.70
CA TYR A 480 3.60 19.98 -5.02
C TYR A 480 4.47 20.89 -5.92
N GLN A 481 4.52 20.63 -7.22
CA GLN A 481 5.16 21.54 -8.18
C GLN A 481 4.27 22.73 -8.61
N ILE A 482 3.03 22.81 -8.12
CA ILE A 482 2.16 23.98 -8.30
C ILE A 482 2.23 24.87 -7.06
N ASP A 483 1.73 26.10 -7.13
CA ASP A 483 1.81 27.07 -6.04
C ASP A 483 1.27 26.56 -4.70
N THR A 484 0.17 25.83 -4.71
CA THR A 484 -0.39 25.18 -3.52
C THR A 484 -1.28 24.00 -3.92
N CYS A 485 -0.77 22.79 -3.83
CA CYS A 485 -1.58 21.61 -4.03
C CYS A 485 -2.48 21.32 -2.82
N PHE A 486 -3.38 20.34 -2.98
CA PHE A 486 -4.36 20.02 -1.93
C PHE A 486 -3.69 19.57 -0.62
N GLY A 487 -2.68 18.71 -0.71
CA GLY A 487 -1.92 18.25 0.46
C GLY A 487 -1.23 19.39 1.20
N GLU A 488 -0.58 20.29 0.46
CA GLU A 488 0.07 21.48 1.04
C GLU A 488 -0.93 22.40 1.73
N LYS A 489 -2.11 22.59 1.14
CA LYS A 489 -3.16 23.40 1.72
C LYS A 489 -3.58 22.94 3.11
N TRP A 490 -3.72 21.62 3.28
CA TRP A 490 -4.03 21.04 4.60
C TRP A 490 -2.94 21.31 5.64
N LEU A 491 -1.68 21.32 5.21
CA LEU A 491 -0.53 21.52 6.11
C LEU A 491 -0.23 23.00 6.37
N ARG A 492 -0.32 23.86 5.35
CA ARG A 492 -0.01 25.30 5.45
C ARG A 492 -1.11 26.11 6.19
N ALA A 493 -2.36 25.60 6.24
CA ALA A 493 -3.47 26.28 6.89
C ALA A 493 -3.22 26.48 8.39
N LYS A 494 -3.20 27.75 8.84
CA LYS A 494 -2.95 28.12 10.23
C LYS A 494 -4.15 27.80 11.12
N ASP A 495 -3.91 27.16 12.27
CA ASP A 495 -4.92 26.83 13.27
C ASP A 495 -6.06 25.90 12.75
N LYS A 496 -5.81 25.18 11.67
CA LYS A 496 -6.76 24.27 11.01
C LYS A 496 -6.06 23.27 10.10
N GLY A 497 -6.83 22.44 9.41
CA GLY A 497 -6.32 21.48 8.44
C GLY A 497 -5.85 20.18 9.08
N ALA A 498 -4.68 19.68 8.69
CA ALA A 498 -4.16 18.36 9.08
C ALA A 498 -2.76 18.44 9.70
N VAL A 499 -2.37 17.40 10.45
CA VAL A 499 -0.99 17.19 10.92
C VAL A 499 -0.16 16.47 9.86
N CYS A 500 -0.80 15.66 9.03
CA CYS A 500 -0.19 14.89 7.96
C CYS A 500 -1.18 14.71 6.80
N PHE A 501 -0.69 14.74 5.57
CA PHE A 501 -1.45 14.43 4.37
C PHE A 501 -0.64 13.48 3.47
N ILE A 502 -1.25 12.34 3.14
CA ILE A 502 -0.70 11.36 2.20
C ILE A 502 -1.51 11.46 0.91
N GLY A 503 -0.86 11.74 -0.22
CA GLY A 503 -1.55 11.89 -1.50
C GLY A 503 -0.65 11.74 -2.72
N GLY A 504 -1.26 11.45 -3.86
CA GLY A 504 -0.56 11.20 -5.11
C GLY A 504 -0.12 12.47 -5.82
N SER A 505 1.13 12.54 -6.28
CA SER A 505 1.65 13.63 -7.13
C SER A 505 1.27 13.49 -8.61
N SER A 506 0.67 12.36 -8.98
CA SER A 506 0.20 12.06 -10.34
C SER A 506 -1.11 11.26 -10.27
N TYR A 507 -1.52 10.70 -11.41
CA TYR A 507 -2.71 9.85 -11.48
C TYR A 507 -2.49 8.54 -10.73
N THR A 508 -3.53 8.03 -10.08
CA THR A 508 -3.55 6.72 -9.42
C THR A 508 -4.49 5.74 -10.12
N TYR A 509 -4.41 4.48 -9.74
CA TYR A 509 -5.13 3.38 -10.36
C TYR A 509 -6.09 2.74 -9.36
N TRP A 510 -7.17 2.12 -9.86
CA TRP A 510 -8.23 1.61 -8.99
C TRP A 510 -7.80 0.38 -8.19
N ASP A 511 -7.13 -0.57 -8.83
CA ASP A 511 -6.73 -1.83 -8.21
C ASP A 511 -5.57 -1.61 -7.22
N GLU A 512 -4.57 -0.85 -7.64
CA GLU A 512 -3.42 -0.54 -6.79
C GLU A 512 -3.82 0.27 -5.55
N ASP A 513 -4.77 1.21 -5.66
CA ASP A 513 -5.26 1.95 -4.50
C ASP A 513 -6.04 1.05 -3.53
N LEU A 514 -6.77 0.05 -4.04
CA LEU A 514 -7.38 -0.98 -3.21
C LEU A 514 -6.29 -1.76 -2.47
N TRP A 515 -5.31 -2.33 -3.19
CA TRP A 515 -4.22 -3.11 -2.60
C TRP A 515 -3.36 -2.28 -1.63
N PHE A 516 -3.09 -1.03 -1.97
CA PHE A 516 -2.41 -0.10 -1.07
C PHE A 516 -3.13 0.01 0.28
N GLY A 517 -4.45 0.10 0.27
CA GLY A 517 -5.25 0.19 1.49
C GLY A 517 -5.32 -1.11 2.28
N VAL A 518 -5.72 -2.21 1.61
CA VAL A 518 -6.15 -3.45 2.27
C VAL A 518 -5.09 -4.55 2.32
N GLY A 519 -4.02 -4.43 1.53
CA GLY A 519 -3.05 -5.49 1.31
C GLY A 519 -3.24 -6.22 -0.03
N ALA A 520 -2.23 -6.98 -0.46
CA ALA A 520 -2.29 -7.77 -1.68
C ALA A 520 -3.37 -8.87 -1.56
N CYS A 521 -4.28 -8.93 -2.52
CA CYS A 521 -5.37 -9.91 -2.56
C CYS A 521 -5.87 -10.12 -3.98
N THR A 522 -6.55 -11.25 -4.21
CA THR A 522 -7.34 -11.50 -5.42
C THR A 522 -8.51 -10.51 -5.49
N ILE A 523 -8.76 -9.95 -6.66
CA ILE A 523 -9.94 -9.13 -6.90
C ILE A 523 -11.09 -10.04 -7.35
N THR A 524 -11.78 -10.58 -6.37
CA THR A 524 -12.87 -11.54 -6.56
C THR A 524 -14.15 -10.90 -7.12
N SER A 525 -15.09 -11.72 -7.57
CA SER A 525 -16.43 -11.27 -7.94
C SER A 525 -17.18 -10.65 -6.75
N ALA A 526 -16.94 -11.11 -5.53
CA ALA A 526 -17.49 -10.51 -4.31
C ALA A 526 -16.98 -9.07 -4.13
N ILE A 527 -15.66 -8.85 -4.28
CA ILE A 527 -15.05 -7.50 -4.26
C ILE A 527 -15.67 -6.63 -5.37
N ASN A 528 -15.79 -7.14 -6.61
CA ASN A 528 -16.41 -6.41 -7.72
C ASN A 528 -17.90 -6.07 -7.45
N ASN A 529 -18.55 -6.80 -6.54
CA ASN A 529 -19.90 -6.52 -6.07
C ASN A 529 -19.97 -5.63 -4.83
N GLY A 530 -18.83 -5.16 -4.34
CA GLY A 530 -18.73 -4.19 -3.24
C GLY A 530 -18.49 -4.81 -1.88
N GLU A 531 -18.22 -6.11 -1.79
CA GLU A 531 -17.87 -6.76 -0.53
C GLU A 531 -16.39 -6.55 -0.19
N ALA A 532 -16.10 -6.45 1.10
CA ALA A 532 -14.74 -6.36 1.58
C ALA A 532 -14.05 -7.74 1.54
N PRO A 533 -12.77 -7.84 1.15
CA PRO A 533 -12.01 -9.09 1.30
C PRO A 533 -11.88 -9.45 2.78
N ALA A 534 -11.81 -10.74 3.11
CA ALA A 534 -11.54 -11.16 4.49
C ALA A 534 -10.08 -10.86 4.89
N LYS A 535 -9.81 -10.60 6.18
CA LYS A 535 -8.43 -10.32 6.66
C LYS A 535 -7.48 -11.48 6.36
N ALA A 536 -7.95 -12.72 6.44
CA ALA A 536 -7.15 -13.90 6.10
C ALA A 536 -6.82 -14.03 4.60
N GLU A 537 -7.51 -13.25 3.76
CA GLU A 537 -7.34 -13.23 2.30
C GLU A 537 -6.55 -12.03 1.80
N THR A 538 -6.01 -11.21 2.72
CA THR A 538 -5.20 -10.04 2.38
C THR A 538 -3.83 -10.15 3.02
N GLY A 539 -2.83 -9.53 2.41
CA GLY A 539 -1.61 -9.15 3.12
C GLY A 539 -1.85 -7.95 4.05
N ASP A 540 -0.78 -7.36 4.55
CA ASP A 540 -0.85 -6.11 5.29
C ASP A 540 -0.74 -4.93 4.31
N GLY A 541 -1.54 -3.89 4.54
CA GLY A 541 -1.57 -2.68 3.75
C GLY A 541 -1.48 -1.42 4.62
N ALA A 542 -1.78 -0.28 4.04
CA ALA A 542 -1.72 1.02 4.72
C ALA A 542 -2.59 1.07 5.98
N TYR A 543 -3.72 0.38 6.01
CA TYR A 543 -4.59 0.37 7.20
C TYR A 543 -3.97 -0.38 8.38
N GLU A 544 -3.26 -1.49 8.13
CA GLU A 544 -2.52 -2.19 9.19
C GLU A 544 -1.51 -1.25 9.85
N ALA A 545 -0.65 -0.63 9.06
CA ALA A 545 0.36 0.30 9.57
C ALA A 545 -0.25 1.53 10.25
N ALA A 546 -1.44 1.99 9.83
CA ALA A 546 -2.11 3.14 10.43
C ALA A 546 -2.65 2.84 11.84
N VAL A 547 -3.00 1.58 12.16
CA VAL A 547 -3.68 1.23 13.42
C VAL A 547 -2.86 0.32 14.33
N ASN A 548 -1.84 -0.37 13.80
CA ASN A 548 -1.01 -1.27 14.60
C ASN A 548 -0.17 -0.48 15.61
N GLY A 549 -0.57 -0.55 16.89
CA GLY A 549 0.14 0.11 17.99
C GLY A 549 1.27 -0.71 18.61
N MET A 550 1.52 -1.95 18.15
CA MET A 550 2.52 -2.85 18.74
C MET A 550 3.95 -2.41 18.46
N TYR A 551 4.18 -1.74 17.31
CA TYR A 551 5.49 -1.26 16.89
C TYR A 551 5.58 0.27 16.95
N ASN A 552 6.76 0.80 16.71
CA ASN A 552 6.95 2.23 16.52
C ASN A 552 6.40 2.67 15.15
N ASN A 553 5.11 2.43 14.88
CA ASN A 553 4.52 2.89 13.64
C ASN A 553 4.55 4.44 13.56
N CYS A 554 4.59 4.96 12.37
CA CYS A 554 4.66 6.38 12.09
C CYS A 554 3.94 6.69 10.77
N ASN A 555 3.78 7.96 10.46
CA ASN A 555 3.01 8.36 9.28
C ASN A 555 3.58 7.78 7.97
N ASP A 556 4.90 7.69 7.83
CA ASP A 556 5.51 7.17 6.60
C ASP A 556 5.44 5.63 6.51
N ALA A 557 5.34 4.92 7.65
CA ALA A 557 5.10 3.47 7.65
C ALA A 557 3.79 3.10 6.92
N VAL A 558 2.81 4.01 6.90
CA VAL A 558 1.55 3.83 6.15
C VAL A 558 1.80 3.75 4.64
N ILE A 559 2.70 4.60 4.12
CA ILE A 559 3.08 4.58 2.69
C ILE A 559 3.89 3.34 2.37
N TYR A 560 4.86 2.98 3.23
CA TYR A 560 5.67 1.76 3.03
C TYR A 560 4.82 0.50 2.99
N ALA A 561 3.93 0.30 3.97
CA ALA A 561 3.06 -0.87 4.01
C ALA A 561 2.13 -0.93 2.78
N GLY A 562 1.54 0.20 2.39
CA GLY A 562 0.72 0.29 1.19
C GLY A 562 1.49 -0.04 -0.10
N ASN A 563 2.71 0.47 -0.24
CA ASN A 563 3.55 0.20 -1.41
C ASN A 563 4.10 -1.24 -1.43
N LEU A 564 4.44 -1.82 -0.27
CA LEU A 564 4.81 -3.23 -0.16
C LEU A 564 3.64 -4.15 -0.54
N ALA A 565 2.41 -3.76 -0.21
CA ALA A 565 1.23 -4.49 -0.65
C ALA A 565 1.10 -4.50 -2.18
N VAL A 566 1.29 -3.34 -2.84
CA VAL A 566 1.32 -3.27 -4.31
C VAL A 566 2.51 -4.06 -4.86
N GLN A 567 3.68 -4.01 -4.21
CA GLN A 567 4.88 -4.76 -4.59
C GLN A 567 4.65 -6.28 -4.57
N ALA A 568 3.83 -6.76 -3.64
CA ALA A 568 3.48 -8.17 -3.52
C ALA A 568 2.47 -8.64 -4.58
N THR A 569 1.90 -7.75 -5.40
CA THR A 569 1.09 -8.12 -6.57
C THR A 569 1.96 -8.26 -7.82
N ASN A 570 1.35 -8.72 -8.92
CA ASN A 570 2.01 -8.71 -10.24
C ASN A 570 1.70 -7.45 -11.04
N SER A 571 1.28 -6.37 -10.38
CA SER A 571 1.02 -5.09 -11.05
C SER A 571 2.27 -4.57 -11.76
N SER A 572 2.09 -4.11 -12.99
CA SER A 572 3.14 -3.39 -13.74
C SER A 572 3.41 -1.98 -13.16
N ARG A 573 2.67 -1.57 -12.12
CA ARG A 573 2.74 -0.24 -11.50
C ARG A 573 3.50 -0.24 -10.17
N LYS A 574 4.21 -1.30 -9.79
CA LYS A 574 4.97 -1.40 -8.53
C LYS A 574 5.88 -0.20 -8.32
N GLU A 575 6.83 0.04 -9.22
CA GLU A 575 7.73 1.19 -9.15
C GLU A 575 7.00 2.53 -9.21
N TYR A 576 5.91 2.60 -10.00
CA TYR A 576 5.09 3.81 -10.10
C TYR A 576 4.48 4.19 -8.75
N TYR A 577 4.02 3.22 -7.96
CA TYR A 577 3.38 3.45 -6.67
C TYR A 577 4.37 3.93 -5.60
N TRP A 578 5.61 3.45 -5.61
CA TRP A 578 6.68 4.01 -4.79
C TRP A 578 6.96 5.48 -5.12
N LYS A 579 6.79 5.90 -6.39
CA LYS A 579 7.03 7.28 -6.85
C LYS A 579 5.86 8.23 -6.60
N VAL A 580 4.62 7.75 -6.64
CA VAL A 580 3.45 8.62 -6.75
C VAL A 580 2.94 9.14 -5.42
N TYR A 581 3.00 8.36 -4.35
CA TYR A 581 2.53 8.78 -3.03
C TYR A 581 3.60 9.55 -2.26
N HIS A 582 3.17 10.68 -1.66
CA HIS A 582 4.01 11.58 -0.87
C HIS A 582 3.40 11.83 0.50
N LEU A 583 4.28 11.98 1.48
CA LEU A 583 3.95 12.44 2.82
C LEU A 583 4.23 13.94 2.95
N PHE A 584 3.18 14.74 3.00
CA PHE A 584 3.26 16.10 3.51
C PHE A 584 3.11 16.04 5.02
N GLY A 585 4.16 16.46 5.74
CA GLY A 585 4.24 16.34 7.18
C GLY A 585 5.53 15.67 7.65
N ASP A 586 5.63 15.51 8.94
CA ASP A 586 6.75 14.87 9.61
C ASP A 586 6.60 13.33 9.57
N PRO A 587 7.56 12.61 8.99
CA PRO A 587 7.48 11.15 8.83
C PRO A 587 7.49 10.39 10.16
N SER A 588 8.09 10.96 11.21
CA SER A 588 8.28 10.31 12.50
C SER A 588 7.07 10.42 13.44
N VAL A 589 6.03 11.20 13.08
CA VAL A 589 4.84 11.37 13.90
C VAL A 589 4.05 10.08 13.97
N LYS A 590 3.72 9.66 15.19
CA LYS A 590 2.92 8.46 15.46
C LYS A 590 1.43 8.80 15.41
N PRO A 591 0.59 8.01 14.72
CA PRO A 591 -0.86 8.18 14.76
C PRO A 591 -1.39 8.11 16.20
N ALA A 592 -1.94 9.21 16.72
CA ALA A 592 -2.27 9.32 18.15
C ALA A 592 -3.44 8.43 18.59
N TRP A 593 -4.30 7.98 17.66
CA TRP A 593 -5.38 7.04 17.94
C TRP A 593 -4.88 5.60 18.15
N ALA A 594 -3.76 5.24 17.56
CA ALA A 594 -3.14 3.92 17.70
C ALA A 594 -2.31 3.78 18.98
N HIS A 595 -1.92 4.91 19.61
CA HIS A 595 -1.07 4.97 20.79
C HIS A 595 -1.79 5.72 21.91
N LYS A 596 -2.78 5.09 22.57
CA LYS A 596 -3.54 5.65 23.70
C LYS A 596 -2.77 5.64 25.01
#